data_eed5992980bb6e9bb1c00e91e88d07ad
#
_entry.id   eed5992980bb6e9bb1c00e91e88d07ad
#
_cell.length_a   1.000
_cell.length_b   1.000
_cell.length_c   1.000
_cell.angle_alpha   90.00
_cell.angle_beta   90.00
_cell.angle_gamma   90.00
#
_symmetry.space_group_name_H-M   'P 1'
#
loop_
_entity.id
_entity.type
_entity.pdbx_description
1 polymer ?
#
loop_
_entity_poly.entity_id
_entity_poly.type
_entity_poly.pdbx_seq_one_letter_code
_entity_poly.pdbx_strand_id
1 'polypeptide(L)'
;MPDLGLNVLLKGKNMARLLGGLWVALRISLLSVAISIPLGILLGVLMSGKNPVVKAILRVYLEIIRIMPQMVLLFLVFFGTTRAWGWDLSGETASVIVFVLWGTAEMSDLVRGALISIPKHQYESSEALGLTKAQTYWYIIIPQTVRRLIPLSINLITRMIKTTSLVLMIGVVEVLKVAQQIIEANRMASPNAAFGFYLVVFLLYFLACWPISLLASYLEKKWR
;
A
#
# COMPACT_ATOMS: atom_id res chain seq x y z
N MET A 1 22.28 14.29 29.43
CA MET A 1 21.64 13.89 28.16
C MET A 1 20.14 14.19 28.30
N PRO A 2 19.44 14.76 27.33
CA PRO A 2 18.00 14.93 27.43
C PRO A 2 17.37 13.55 27.61
N ASP A 3 16.48 13.43 28.59
CA ASP A 3 15.74 12.19 28.82
C ASP A 3 14.85 11.93 27.59
N LEU A 4 15.20 10.92 26.80
CA LEU A 4 14.46 10.52 25.62
C LEU A 4 13.15 9.80 25.96
N GLY A 5 12.82 9.66 27.24
CA GLY A 5 11.61 9.00 27.72
C GLY A 5 11.59 7.47 27.43
N LEU A 6 12.74 6.87 27.09
CA LEU A 6 12.83 5.44 26.83
C LEU A 6 12.48 4.60 28.07
N ASN A 7 12.64 5.16 29.27
CA ASN A 7 12.20 4.54 30.52
C ASN A 7 10.68 4.29 30.52
N VAL A 8 9.89 5.18 29.90
CA VAL A 8 8.44 5.04 29.78
C VAL A 8 8.08 3.89 28.84
N LEU A 9 8.91 3.61 27.82
CA LEU A 9 8.70 2.50 26.89
C LEU A 9 8.70 1.15 27.61
N LEU A 10 9.58 0.98 28.61
CA LEU A 10 9.70 -0.26 29.38
C LEU A 10 8.72 -0.35 30.54
N LYS A 11 7.97 0.72 30.85
CA LYS A 11 6.95 0.71 31.91
C LYS A 11 5.71 -0.09 31.49
N GLY A 12 5.31 -1.02 32.33
CA GLY A 12 4.06 -1.77 32.18
C GLY A 12 3.97 -2.51 30.82
N LYS A 13 2.90 -2.25 30.07
CA LYS A 13 2.61 -2.91 28.79
C LYS A 13 2.84 -1.98 27.57
N ASN A 14 3.61 -0.88 27.71
CA ASN A 14 3.73 0.12 26.62
C ASN A 14 4.36 -0.46 25.35
N MET A 15 5.40 -1.27 25.47
CA MET A 15 6.01 -1.96 24.31
C MET A 15 5.02 -2.93 23.65
N ALA A 16 4.30 -3.73 24.44
CA ALA A 16 3.29 -4.65 23.91
C ALA A 16 2.15 -3.89 23.19
N ARG A 17 1.74 -2.73 23.71
CA ARG A 17 0.76 -1.86 23.03
C ARG A 17 1.28 -1.33 21.71
N LEU A 18 2.55 -0.89 21.62
CA LEU A 18 3.16 -0.43 20.38
C LEU A 18 3.22 -1.57 19.34
N LEU A 19 3.65 -2.77 19.76
CA LEU A 19 3.66 -3.92 18.86
C LEU A 19 2.24 -4.32 18.41
N GLY A 20 1.26 -4.24 19.31
CA GLY A 20 -0.16 -4.42 18.96
C GLY A 20 -0.64 -3.39 17.92
N GLY A 21 -0.27 -2.11 18.08
CA GLY A 21 -0.57 -1.06 17.11
C GLY A 21 0.13 -1.29 15.77
N LEU A 22 1.37 -1.78 15.76
CA LEU A 22 2.06 -2.17 14.54
C LEU A 22 1.33 -3.32 13.83
N TRP A 23 0.84 -4.30 14.59
CA TRP A 23 0.04 -5.39 14.04
C TRP A 23 -1.24 -4.89 13.37
N VAL A 24 -1.93 -3.90 13.96
CA VAL A 24 -3.10 -3.26 13.32
C VAL A 24 -2.71 -2.62 11.99
N ALA A 25 -1.61 -1.87 11.92
CA ALA A 25 -1.11 -1.27 10.70
C ALA A 25 -0.78 -2.33 9.63
N LEU A 26 -0.09 -3.40 10.01
CA LEU A 26 0.25 -4.51 9.12
C LEU A 26 -1.01 -5.25 8.64
N ARG A 27 -1.96 -5.54 9.53
CA ARG A 27 -3.21 -6.22 9.17
C ARG A 27 -4.02 -5.42 8.15
N ILE A 28 -4.21 -4.12 8.36
CA ILE A 28 -4.92 -3.24 7.43
C ILE A 28 -4.22 -3.22 6.08
N SER A 29 -2.90 -3.02 6.05
CA SER A 29 -2.15 -2.94 4.80
C SER A 29 -2.13 -4.27 4.04
N LEU A 30 -1.88 -5.40 4.71
CA LEU A 30 -1.81 -6.71 4.06
C LEU A 30 -3.18 -7.16 3.52
N LEU A 31 -4.27 -6.90 4.26
CA LEU A 31 -5.62 -7.17 3.78
C LEU A 31 -5.94 -6.33 2.54
N SER A 32 -5.61 -5.04 2.58
CA SER A 32 -5.82 -4.14 1.44
C SER A 32 -5.00 -4.55 0.22
N VAL A 33 -3.74 -4.95 0.41
CA VAL A 33 -2.86 -5.46 -0.66
C VAL A 33 -3.44 -6.75 -1.26
N ALA A 34 -3.88 -7.69 -0.41
CA ALA A 34 -4.43 -8.97 -0.88
C ALA A 34 -5.65 -8.80 -1.79
N ILE A 35 -6.44 -7.74 -1.56
CA ILE A 35 -7.61 -7.42 -2.39
C ILE A 35 -7.20 -6.57 -3.61
N SER A 36 -6.33 -5.58 -3.42
CA SER A 36 -5.99 -4.63 -4.48
C SER A 36 -5.11 -5.23 -5.58
N ILE A 37 -4.24 -6.21 -5.28
CA ILE A 37 -3.40 -6.83 -6.30
C ILE A 37 -4.24 -7.53 -7.38
N PRO A 38 -5.14 -8.49 -7.06
CA PRO A 38 -5.95 -9.15 -8.09
C PRO A 38 -6.87 -8.17 -8.83
N LEU A 39 -7.49 -7.21 -8.13
CA LEU A 39 -8.32 -6.20 -8.77
C LEU A 39 -7.49 -5.30 -9.70
N GLY A 40 -6.32 -4.89 -9.26
CA GLY A 40 -5.41 -4.06 -10.06
C GLY A 40 -4.86 -4.79 -11.29
N ILE A 41 -4.58 -6.10 -11.17
CA ILE A 41 -4.21 -6.93 -12.33
C ILE A 41 -5.37 -6.95 -13.34
N LEU A 42 -6.58 -7.21 -12.89
CA LEU A 42 -7.76 -7.22 -13.74
C LEU A 42 -7.94 -5.89 -14.47
N LEU A 43 -7.95 -4.76 -13.74
CA LEU A 43 -8.13 -3.43 -14.33
C LEU A 43 -6.98 -3.04 -15.25
N GLY A 44 -5.73 -3.37 -14.89
CA GLY A 44 -4.55 -3.09 -15.73
C GLY A 44 -4.58 -3.85 -17.06
N VAL A 45 -5.02 -5.11 -17.06
CA VAL A 45 -5.22 -5.88 -18.29
C VAL A 45 -6.35 -5.27 -19.14
N LEU A 46 -7.48 -4.91 -18.53
CA LEU A 46 -8.59 -4.23 -19.23
C LEU A 46 -8.15 -2.91 -19.86
N MET A 47 -7.32 -2.11 -19.17
CA MET A 47 -6.75 -0.88 -19.71
C MET A 47 -5.79 -1.10 -20.87
N SER A 48 -5.16 -2.26 -20.95
CA SER A 48 -4.27 -2.63 -22.05
C SER A 48 -5.04 -3.16 -23.28
N GLY A 49 -6.33 -3.45 -23.11
CA GLY A 49 -7.24 -3.90 -24.19
C GLY A 49 -7.46 -2.86 -25.28
N LYS A 50 -8.33 -3.15 -26.23
CA LYS A 50 -8.61 -2.28 -27.40
C LYS A 50 -9.81 -1.34 -27.21
N ASN A 51 -10.68 -1.60 -26.23
CA ASN A 51 -11.92 -0.85 -26.04
C ASN A 51 -11.65 0.57 -25.51
N PRO A 52 -11.93 1.64 -26.29
CA PRO A 52 -11.64 3.01 -25.88
C PRO A 52 -12.51 3.50 -24.73
N VAL A 53 -13.75 3.02 -24.63
CA VAL A 53 -14.68 3.41 -23.56
C VAL A 53 -14.18 2.87 -22.22
N VAL A 54 -13.81 1.59 -22.15
CA VAL A 54 -13.23 0.98 -20.95
C VAL A 54 -11.96 1.71 -20.51
N LYS A 55 -11.09 2.03 -21.47
CA LYS A 55 -9.87 2.81 -21.17
C LYS A 55 -10.18 4.19 -20.61
N ALA A 56 -11.15 4.89 -21.19
CA ALA A 56 -11.52 6.23 -20.72
C ALA A 56 -12.06 6.18 -19.27
N ILE A 57 -12.99 5.27 -18.98
CA ILE A 57 -13.58 5.10 -17.65
C ILE A 57 -12.50 4.77 -16.62
N LEU A 58 -11.66 3.77 -16.92
CA LEU A 58 -10.60 3.36 -16.00
C LEU A 58 -9.54 4.43 -15.83
N ARG A 59 -9.22 5.22 -16.87
CA ARG A 59 -8.31 6.36 -16.75
C ARG A 59 -8.88 7.42 -15.81
N VAL A 60 -10.15 7.76 -15.92
CA VAL A 60 -10.81 8.72 -15.01
C VAL A 60 -10.73 8.21 -13.57
N TYR A 61 -11.04 6.93 -13.33
CA TYR A 61 -10.87 6.33 -12.02
C TYR A 61 -9.44 6.46 -11.47
N LEU A 62 -8.43 6.10 -12.28
CA LEU A 62 -7.04 6.21 -11.87
C LEU A 62 -6.64 7.64 -11.53
N GLU A 63 -6.97 8.59 -12.40
CA GLU A 63 -6.62 10.00 -12.21
C GLU A 63 -7.25 10.55 -10.93
N ILE A 64 -8.54 10.31 -10.70
CA ILE A 64 -9.22 10.74 -9.49
C ILE A 64 -8.54 10.17 -8.25
N ILE A 65 -8.38 8.85 -8.18
CA ILE A 65 -7.87 8.19 -6.97
C ILE A 65 -6.40 8.52 -6.70
N ARG A 66 -5.58 8.73 -7.72
CA ARG A 66 -4.14 9.01 -7.57
C ARG A 66 -3.82 10.47 -7.33
N ILE A 67 -4.63 11.39 -7.85
CA ILE A 67 -4.45 12.84 -7.66
C ILE A 67 -4.98 13.27 -6.28
N MET A 68 -6.05 12.65 -5.80
CA MET A 68 -6.63 13.02 -4.51
C MET A 68 -5.67 12.68 -3.35
N PRO A 69 -5.51 13.62 -2.37
CA PRO A 69 -4.80 13.29 -1.14
C PRO A 69 -5.49 12.14 -0.40
N GLN A 70 -4.72 11.11 -0.04
CA GLN A 70 -5.25 9.90 0.59
C GLN A 70 -6.00 10.19 1.90
N MET A 71 -5.54 11.19 2.66
CA MET A 71 -6.21 11.61 3.89
C MET A 71 -7.62 12.19 3.60
N VAL A 72 -7.78 12.94 2.51
CA VAL A 72 -9.09 13.47 2.09
C VAL A 72 -10.01 12.32 1.69
N LEU A 73 -9.48 11.33 0.96
CA LEU A 73 -10.26 10.15 0.59
C LEU A 73 -10.70 9.34 1.82
N LEU A 74 -9.84 9.21 2.85
CA LEU A 74 -10.18 8.60 4.12
C LEU A 74 -11.36 9.33 4.80
N PHE A 75 -11.31 10.64 4.86
CA PHE A 75 -12.40 11.45 5.47
C PHE A 75 -13.69 11.35 4.67
N LEU A 76 -13.61 11.38 3.33
CA LEU A 76 -14.79 11.24 2.47
C LEU A 76 -15.46 9.87 2.64
N VAL A 77 -14.69 8.79 2.72
CA VAL A 77 -15.26 7.46 2.94
C VAL A 77 -15.77 7.32 4.37
N PHE A 78 -15.00 7.70 5.38
CA PHE A 78 -15.37 7.49 6.78
C PHE A 78 -16.58 8.34 7.22
N PHE A 79 -16.53 9.66 6.98
CA PHE A 79 -17.61 10.56 7.37
C PHE A 79 -18.72 10.66 6.31
N GLY A 80 -18.36 10.51 5.03
CA GLY A 80 -19.30 10.65 3.93
C GLY A 80 -20.30 9.50 3.84
N THR A 81 -19.88 8.27 4.10
CA THR A 81 -20.78 7.10 4.09
C THR A 81 -21.83 7.19 5.18
N THR A 82 -21.46 7.61 6.39
CA THR A 82 -22.38 7.84 7.49
C THR A 82 -23.39 8.93 7.13
N ARG A 83 -22.94 10.03 6.55
CA ARG A 83 -23.80 11.16 6.22
C ARG A 83 -24.73 10.90 5.01
N ALA A 84 -24.20 10.22 3.97
CA ALA A 84 -24.96 10.01 2.72
C ALA A 84 -25.91 8.81 2.76
N TRP A 85 -25.51 7.74 3.46
CA TRP A 85 -26.24 6.46 3.46
C TRP A 85 -26.59 5.93 4.84
N GLY A 86 -26.18 6.63 5.92
CA GLY A 86 -26.39 6.17 7.30
C GLY A 86 -25.54 4.95 7.67
N TRP A 87 -24.48 4.64 6.90
CA TRP A 87 -23.60 3.50 7.17
C TRP A 87 -22.50 3.89 8.12
N ASP A 88 -22.54 3.33 9.31
CA ASP A 88 -21.51 3.53 10.35
C ASP A 88 -20.35 2.54 10.11
N LEU A 89 -19.39 2.95 9.28
CA LEU A 89 -18.20 2.15 9.03
C LEU A 89 -17.23 2.29 10.21
N SER A 90 -16.65 1.15 10.65
CA SER A 90 -15.50 1.25 11.55
C SER A 90 -14.32 1.93 10.86
N GLY A 91 -13.47 2.62 11.62
CA GLY A 91 -12.27 3.26 11.08
C GLY A 91 -11.37 2.27 10.31
N GLU A 92 -11.24 1.01 10.80
CA GLU A 92 -10.49 -0.03 10.10
C GLU A 92 -11.12 -0.40 8.76
N THR A 93 -12.45 -0.57 8.71
CA THR A 93 -13.17 -0.90 7.47
C THR A 93 -13.04 0.21 6.45
N ALA A 94 -13.24 1.47 6.86
CA ALA A 94 -13.05 2.63 6.00
C ALA A 94 -11.61 2.71 5.45
N SER A 95 -10.62 2.42 6.30
CA SER A 95 -9.21 2.38 5.90
C SER A 95 -8.95 1.30 4.84
N VAL A 96 -9.47 0.09 5.04
CA VAL A 96 -9.32 -1.00 4.06
C VAL A 96 -9.97 -0.63 2.73
N ILE A 97 -11.18 -0.07 2.73
CA ILE A 97 -11.85 0.37 1.50
C ILE A 97 -10.99 1.39 0.74
N VAL A 98 -10.51 2.43 1.43
CA VAL A 98 -9.69 3.47 0.80
C VAL A 98 -8.37 2.92 0.26
N PHE A 99 -7.69 2.08 1.04
CA PHE A 99 -6.42 1.49 0.60
C PHE A 99 -6.62 0.47 -0.52
N VAL A 100 -7.75 -0.24 -0.57
CA VAL A 100 -8.10 -1.10 -1.71
C VAL A 100 -8.34 -0.25 -2.95
N LEU A 101 -9.10 0.82 -2.87
CA LEU A 101 -9.33 1.73 -4.01
C LEU A 101 -8.00 2.28 -4.52
N TRP A 102 -7.18 2.83 -3.62
CA TRP A 102 -5.88 3.39 -4.00
C TRP A 102 -4.91 2.32 -4.52
N GLY A 103 -4.77 1.20 -3.80
CA GLY A 103 -3.87 0.12 -4.20
C GLY A 103 -4.27 -0.52 -5.53
N THR A 104 -5.58 -0.65 -5.81
CA THR A 104 -6.09 -1.12 -7.11
C THR A 104 -5.72 -0.16 -8.23
N ALA A 105 -5.85 1.15 -8.02
CA ALA A 105 -5.45 2.16 -9.00
C ALA A 105 -3.94 2.10 -9.28
N GLU A 106 -3.10 2.08 -8.23
CA GLU A 106 -1.65 1.96 -8.36
C GLU A 106 -1.23 0.67 -9.07
N MET A 107 -1.79 -0.47 -8.63
CA MET A 107 -1.47 -1.77 -9.22
C MET A 107 -1.90 -1.88 -10.69
N SER A 108 -3.06 -1.31 -11.05
CA SER A 108 -3.53 -1.33 -12.44
C SER A 108 -2.62 -0.53 -13.38
N ASP A 109 -2.08 0.60 -12.91
CA ASP A 109 -1.11 1.36 -13.69
C ASP A 109 0.24 0.64 -13.82
N LEU A 110 0.70 -0.04 -12.74
CA LEU A 110 1.90 -0.88 -12.78
C LEU A 110 1.75 -2.02 -13.80
N VAL A 111 0.61 -2.71 -13.81
CA VAL A 111 0.31 -3.79 -14.77
C VAL A 111 0.30 -3.26 -16.20
N ARG A 112 -0.42 -2.16 -16.43
CA ARG A 112 -0.46 -1.51 -17.74
C ARG A 112 0.94 -1.10 -18.21
N GLY A 113 1.72 -0.46 -17.31
CA GLY A 113 3.10 -0.04 -17.59
C GLY A 113 4.01 -1.22 -17.91
N ALA A 114 3.90 -2.32 -17.16
CA ALA A 114 4.69 -3.54 -17.39
C ALA A 114 4.37 -4.18 -18.75
N LEU A 115 3.07 -4.26 -19.12
CA LEU A 115 2.66 -4.79 -20.42
C LEU A 115 3.15 -3.92 -21.60
N ILE A 116 3.01 -2.62 -21.50
CA ILE A 116 3.42 -1.68 -22.56
C ILE A 116 4.96 -1.64 -22.71
N SER A 117 5.69 -1.90 -21.64
CA SER A 117 7.16 -1.91 -21.63
C SER A 117 7.77 -3.10 -22.39
N ILE A 118 6.98 -4.10 -22.78
CA ILE A 118 7.48 -5.23 -23.58
C ILE A 118 7.76 -4.72 -25.00
N PRO A 119 9.00 -4.88 -25.50
CA PRO A 119 9.37 -4.38 -26.83
C PRO A 119 8.55 -5.05 -27.94
N LYS A 120 8.20 -4.27 -28.96
CA LYS A 120 7.37 -4.71 -30.09
C LYS A 120 7.96 -5.91 -30.83
N HIS A 121 9.31 -5.98 -30.93
CA HIS A 121 9.99 -7.09 -31.58
C HIS A 121 9.70 -8.47 -30.93
N GLN A 122 9.34 -8.51 -29.63
CA GLN A 122 8.95 -9.77 -28.97
C GLN A 122 7.65 -10.36 -29.57
N TYR A 123 6.73 -9.49 -29.94
CA TYR A 123 5.50 -9.88 -30.64
C TYR A 123 5.80 -10.29 -32.09
N GLU A 124 6.60 -9.50 -32.80
CA GLU A 124 6.96 -9.73 -34.20
C GLU A 124 7.78 -11.02 -34.38
N SER A 125 8.75 -11.25 -33.50
CA SER A 125 9.54 -12.50 -33.52
C SER A 125 8.69 -13.72 -33.21
N SER A 126 7.72 -13.60 -32.29
CA SER A 126 6.78 -14.68 -31.97
C SER A 126 5.92 -15.07 -33.19
N GLU A 127 5.45 -14.05 -33.89
CA GLU A 127 4.64 -14.24 -35.10
C GLU A 127 5.48 -14.87 -36.23
N ALA A 128 6.73 -14.44 -36.41
CA ALA A 128 7.68 -15.02 -37.37
C ALA A 128 7.99 -16.52 -37.08
N LEU A 129 7.94 -16.91 -35.80
CA LEU A 129 8.08 -18.32 -35.39
C LEU A 129 6.79 -19.13 -35.51
N GLY A 130 5.69 -18.54 -36.01
CA GLY A 130 4.41 -19.19 -36.21
C GLY A 130 3.58 -19.37 -34.92
N LEU A 131 3.91 -18.68 -33.82
CA LEU A 131 3.14 -18.74 -32.60
C LEU A 131 1.79 -18.05 -32.76
N THR A 132 0.74 -18.68 -32.24
CA THR A 132 -0.57 -18.04 -32.14
C THR A 132 -0.52 -16.89 -31.10
N LYS A 133 -1.45 -15.96 -31.16
CA LYS A 133 -1.54 -14.84 -30.18
C LYS A 133 -1.61 -15.36 -28.74
N ALA A 134 -2.37 -16.41 -28.47
CA ALA A 134 -2.46 -17.02 -27.15
C ALA A 134 -1.11 -17.56 -26.68
N GLN A 135 -0.39 -18.30 -27.55
CA GLN A 135 0.94 -18.84 -27.27
C GLN A 135 1.95 -17.71 -27.02
N THR A 136 1.95 -16.65 -27.84
CA THR A 136 2.78 -15.47 -27.64
C THR A 136 2.56 -14.85 -26.27
N TYR A 137 1.30 -14.66 -25.86
CA TYR A 137 1.01 -14.12 -24.53
C TYR A 137 1.46 -15.04 -23.41
N TRP A 138 1.12 -16.33 -23.46
CA TRP A 138 1.39 -17.27 -22.37
C TRP A 138 2.89 -17.62 -22.22
N TYR A 139 3.60 -17.79 -23.32
CA TYR A 139 4.99 -18.25 -23.25
C TYR A 139 6.01 -17.11 -23.26
N ILE A 140 5.67 -15.92 -23.78
CA ILE A 140 6.64 -14.86 -24.00
C ILE A 140 6.28 -13.60 -23.19
N ILE A 141 5.07 -13.06 -23.35
CA ILE A 141 4.71 -11.77 -22.80
C ILE A 141 4.42 -11.82 -21.30
N ILE A 142 3.55 -12.73 -20.86
CA ILE A 142 3.17 -12.86 -19.44
C ILE A 142 4.39 -13.16 -18.56
N PRO A 143 5.28 -14.11 -18.85
CA PRO A 143 6.44 -14.38 -18.02
C PRO A 143 7.38 -13.17 -17.88
N GLN A 144 7.60 -12.41 -18.96
CA GLN A 144 8.40 -11.19 -18.91
C GLN A 144 7.70 -10.08 -18.10
N THR A 145 6.40 -9.90 -18.30
CA THR A 145 5.58 -8.93 -17.57
C THR A 145 5.58 -9.22 -16.07
N VAL A 146 5.39 -10.47 -15.66
CA VAL A 146 5.39 -10.91 -14.25
C VAL A 146 6.72 -10.62 -13.59
N ARG A 147 7.84 -10.93 -14.25
CA ARG A 147 9.17 -10.62 -13.70
C ARG A 147 9.38 -9.13 -13.42
N ARG A 148 8.88 -8.25 -14.30
CA ARG A 148 8.93 -6.79 -14.11
C ARG A 148 7.97 -6.32 -13.02
N LEU A 149 6.79 -6.94 -12.93
CA LEU A 149 5.71 -6.53 -12.04
C LEU A 149 5.97 -6.88 -10.57
N ILE A 150 6.55 -8.04 -10.28
CA ILE A 150 6.75 -8.52 -8.91
C ILE A 150 7.53 -7.53 -8.04
N PRO A 151 8.71 -7.00 -8.42
CA PRO A 151 9.42 -6.03 -7.60
C PRO A 151 8.61 -4.75 -7.35
N LEU A 152 7.90 -4.28 -8.36
CA LEU A 152 7.04 -3.09 -8.26
C LEU A 152 5.87 -3.31 -7.30
N SER A 153 5.26 -4.51 -7.34
CA SER A 153 4.18 -4.91 -6.42
C SER A 153 4.68 -4.99 -4.98
N ILE A 154 5.87 -5.50 -4.74
CA ILE A 154 6.49 -5.56 -3.41
C ILE A 154 6.74 -4.13 -2.89
N ASN A 155 7.19 -3.20 -3.73
CA ASN A 155 7.33 -1.80 -3.36
C ASN A 155 5.98 -1.13 -3.04
N LEU A 156 4.88 -1.53 -3.69
CA LEU A 156 3.53 -1.08 -3.34
C LEU A 156 3.13 -1.53 -1.93
N ILE A 157 3.49 -2.76 -1.52
CA ILE A 157 3.25 -3.25 -0.15
C ILE A 157 3.91 -2.34 0.88
N THR A 158 5.20 -2.02 0.72
CA THR A 158 5.92 -1.16 1.67
C THR A 158 5.36 0.27 1.71
N ARG A 159 4.91 0.79 0.57
CA ARG A 159 4.22 2.09 0.53
C ARG A 159 2.91 2.04 1.33
N MET A 160 2.11 1.00 1.14
CA MET A 160 0.84 0.83 1.83
C MET A 160 1.03 0.71 3.34
N ILE A 161 2.01 -0.08 3.82
CA ILE A 161 2.34 -0.18 5.25
C ILE A 161 2.65 1.20 5.84
N LYS A 162 3.49 2.00 5.19
CA LYS A 162 3.84 3.36 5.68
C LYS A 162 2.64 4.31 5.68
N THR A 163 1.76 4.18 4.71
CA THR A 163 0.57 5.04 4.58
C THR A 163 -0.49 4.75 5.65
N THR A 164 -0.44 3.57 6.32
CA THR A 164 -1.37 3.30 7.44
C THR A 164 -1.22 4.28 8.60
N SER A 165 -0.12 5.01 8.71
CA SER A 165 0.00 6.10 9.69
C SER A 165 -1.08 7.19 9.56
N LEU A 166 -1.70 7.35 8.38
CA LEU A 166 -2.78 8.32 8.17
C LEU A 166 -4.09 7.93 8.86
N VAL A 167 -4.31 6.64 9.13
CA VAL A 167 -5.59 6.17 9.67
C VAL A 167 -5.83 6.59 11.12
N LEU A 168 -4.78 7.07 11.82
CA LEU A 168 -4.93 7.69 13.13
C LEU A 168 -5.90 8.88 13.10
N MET A 169 -6.02 9.58 11.95
CA MET A 169 -6.85 10.77 11.78
C MET A 169 -8.36 10.46 11.81
N ILE A 170 -8.74 9.21 11.55
CA ILE A 170 -10.12 8.72 11.69
C ILE A 170 -10.30 7.84 12.93
N GLY A 171 -9.39 7.96 13.90
CA GLY A 171 -9.49 7.30 15.20
C GLY A 171 -9.01 5.87 15.29
N VAL A 172 -8.41 5.31 14.24
CA VAL A 172 -7.82 3.96 14.29
C VAL A 172 -6.59 3.95 15.20
N VAL A 173 -6.57 3.01 16.14
CA VAL A 173 -5.48 2.89 17.14
C VAL A 173 -4.38 1.97 16.60
N GLU A 174 -3.58 2.51 15.67
CA GLU A 174 -2.37 1.87 15.15
C GLU A 174 -1.12 2.38 15.91
N VAL A 175 0.08 1.97 15.50
CA VAL A 175 1.33 2.20 16.24
C VAL A 175 1.61 3.68 16.53
N LEU A 176 1.34 4.59 15.59
CA LEU A 176 1.56 6.02 15.79
C LEU A 176 0.54 6.61 16.77
N LYS A 177 -0.73 6.18 16.69
CA LYS A 177 -1.77 6.57 17.65
C LYS A 177 -1.49 6.06 19.05
N VAL A 178 -1.01 4.81 19.18
CA VAL A 178 -0.57 4.25 20.47
C VAL A 178 0.58 5.07 21.04
N ALA A 179 1.57 5.44 20.22
CA ALA A 179 2.68 6.28 20.67
C ALA A 179 2.18 7.63 21.20
N GLN A 180 1.27 8.30 20.48
CA GLN A 180 0.66 9.55 20.93
C GLN A 180 -0.07 9.40 22.27
N GLN A 181 -0.84 8.33 22.44
CA GLN A 181 -1.52 8.06 23.72
C GLN A 181 -0.54 7.89 24.88
N ILE A 182 0.58 7.17 24.66
CA ILE A 182 1.58 6.96 25.70
C ILE A 182 2.32 8.25 26.04
N ILE A 183 2.67 9.05 25.03
CA ILE A 183 3.30 10.36 25.20
C ILE A 183 2.41 11.27 26.04
N GLU A 184 1.14 11.37 25.68
CA GLU A 184 0.19 12.24 26.38
C GLU A 184 -0.04 11.78 27.83
N ALA A 185 -0.21 10.48 28.07
CA ALA A 185 -0.39 9.92 29.39
C ALA A 185 0.83 10.13 30.34
N ASN A 186 2.02 10.35 29.77
CA ASN A 186 3.25 10.54 30.54
C ASN A 186 3.84 11.95 30.42
N ARG A 187 3.09 12.90 29.85
CA ARG A 187 3.54 14.26 29.57
C ARG A 187 4.12 14.99 30.75
N MET A 188 3.51 14.82 31.93
CA MET A 188 3.97 15.49 33.17
C MET A 188 5.24 14.84 33.74
N ALA A 189 5.37 13.51 33.61
CA ALA A 189 6.51 12.76 34.15
C ALA A 189 7.73 12.79 33.23
N SER A 190 7.55 12.87 31.92
CA SER A 190 8.60 12.85 30.90
C SER A 190 8.23 13.78 29.75
N PRO A 191 8.38 15.11 29.88
CA PRO A 191 7.96 16.08 28.86
C PRO A 191 8.67 15.90 27.52
N ASN A 192 9.88 15.36 27.52
CA ASN A 192 10.70 15.17 26.32
C ASN A 192 10.55 13.76 25.69
N ALA A 193 9.63 12.92 26.19
CA ALA A 193 9.47 11.55 25.71
C ALA A 193 9.04 11.46 24.23
N ALA A 194 8.42 12.50 23.67
CA ALA A 194 7.89 12.49 22.32
C ALA A 194 8.94 12.11 21.27
N PHE A 195 10.13 12.69 21.34
CA PHE A 195 11.20 12.39 20.37
C PHE A 195 11.61 10.91 20.41
N GLY A 196 11.82 10.34 21.60
CA GLY A 196 12.20 8.94 21.76
C GLY A 196 11.11 7.98 21.27
N PHE A 197 9.83 8.28 21.55
CA PHE A 197 8.72 7.46 21.07
C PHE A 197 8.56 7.51 19.54
N TYR A 198 8.67 8.67 18.93
CA TYR A 198 8.63 8.76 17.46
C TYR A 198 9.82 8.09 16.80
N LEU A 199 11.02 8.12 17.43
CA LEU A 199 12.17 7.36 16.95
C LEU A 199 11.90 5.85 17.01
N VAL A 200 11.28 5.35 18.09
CA VAL A 200 10.89 3.94 18.20
C VAL A 200 9.84 3.56 17.13
N VAL A 201 8.83 4.40 16.92
CA VAL A 201 7.83 4.20 15.84
C VAL A 201 8.51 4.15 14.47
N PHE A 202 9.44 5.08 14.21
CA PHE A 202 10.24 5.06 12.99
C PHE A 202 11.01 3.75 12.81
N LEU A 203 11.67 3.26 13.86
CA LEU A 203 12.41 2.00 13.83
C LEU A 203 11.48 0.80 13.61
N LEU A 204 10.30 0.79 14.21
CA LEU A 204 9.30 -0.26 14.01
C LEU A 204 8.81 -0.32 12.56
N TYR A 205 8.47 0.82 11.96
CA TYR A 205 8.14 0.87 10.53
C TYR A 205 9.32 0.49 9.64
N PHE A 206 10.52 0.94 9.98
CA PHE A 206 11.74 0.58 9.26
C PHE A 206 11.97 -0.93 9.26
N LEU A 207 11.93 -1.57 10.44
CA LEU A 207 12.12 -3.01 10.59
C LEU A 207 11.03 -3.81 9.87
N ALA A 208 9.79 -3.32 9.84
CA ALA A 208 8.70 -3.96 9.11
C ALA A 208 8.87 -3.86 7.58
N CYS A 209 9.35 -2.72 7.08
CA CYS A 209 9.43 -2.45 5.64
C CYS A 209 10.77 -2.85 5.01
N TRP A 210 11.87 -2.79 5.76
CA TRP A 210 13.23 -3.01 5.24
C TRP A 210 13.43 -4.41 4.64
N PRO A 211 13.04 -5.52 5.30
CA PRO A 211 13.18 -6.86 4.71
C PRO A 211 12.39 -7.01 3.41
N ILE A 212 11.20 -6.43 3.35
CA ILE A 212 10.33 -6.44 2.17
C ILE A 212 11.01 -5.67 1.02
N SER A 213 11.61 -4.52 1.33
CA SER A 213 12.32 -3.68 0.36
C SER A 213 13.59 -4.36 -0.17
N LEU A 214 14.33 -5.07 0.70
CA LEU A 214 15.50 -5.87 0.29
C LEU A 214 15.09 -6.99 -0.68
N LEU A 215 13.97 -7.67 -0.42
CA LEU A 215 13.44 -8.69 -1.32
C LEU A 215 13.10 -8.09 -2.70
N ALA A 216 12.44 -6.94 -2.74
CA ALA A 216 12.15 -6.25 -4.00
C ALA A 216 13.42 -5.95 -4.80
N SER A 217 14.43 -5.36 -4.14
CA SER A 217 15.71 -5.01 -4.76
C SER A 217 16.51 -6.24 -5.24
N TYR A 218 16.46 -7.34 -4.48
CA TYR A 218 17.08 -8.59 -4.87
C TYR A 218 16.44 -9.18 -6.14
N LEU A 219 15.11 -9.22 -6.19
CA LEU A 219 14.36 -9.73 -7.34
C LEU A 219 14.54 -8.85 -8.58
N GLU A 220 14.57 -7.53 -8.41
CA GLU A 220 14.85 -6.60 -9.49
C GLU A 220 16.23 -6.84 -10.13
N LYS A 221 17.26 -7.02 -9.30
CA LYS A 221 18.62 -7.31 -9.79
C LYS A 221 18.72 -8.68 -10.48
N LYS A 222 18.03 -9.68 -9.95
CA LYS A 222 18.05 -11.06 -10.49
C LYS A 222 17.36 -11.17 -11.86
N TRP A 223 16.37 -10.30 -12.13
CA TRP A 223 15.55 -10.37 -13.35
C TRP A 223 15.83 -9.25 -14.36
N ARG A 224 16.84 -8.46 -14.09
CA ARG A 224 17.37 -7.43 -14.99
C ARG A 224 18.29 -8.04 -16.04
#